data_d3d15fd64b969249e8d675988997b166
#
_entry.id   d3d15fd64b969249e8d675988997b166
#
_cell.length_a   1.000
_cell.length_b   1.000
_cell.length_c   1.000
_cell.angle_alpha   90.00
_cell.angle_beta   90.00
_cell.angle_gamma   90.00
#
_symmetry.space_group_name_H-M   'P 1'
#
loop_
_entity.id
_entity.type
_entity.pdbx_description
1 polymer ?
#
loop_
_entity_poly.entity_id
_entity_poly.type
_entity_poly.pdbx_seq_one_letter_code
_entity_poly.pdbx_strand_id
1 'polypeptide(L)'
;AIYLCFGADGTLAGHLNGWTQQSYLSVRWWNQRNADYGAGFIFTMYLADHLGGGPAVRQLVQDSATGGLGVENLALSPVSGQSGKIGRTMGEIFANFSIAATLDSDQGIYGFSNLVLNPSCGGSTFCRITPADTNSDWSTPWSSTGHTMEGWGIRSFKFTPGSASPAPLTLR
;
A
#
# COMPACT_ATOMS: atom_id res chain seq x y z
N ALA A 1 -3.10 1.00 -16.40
CA ALA A 1 -2.93 1.37 -17.81
C ALA A 1 -3.25 2.85 -18.07
N ILE A 2 -4.39 3.33 -17.61
CA ILE A 2 -4.80 4.75 -17.84
C ILE A 2 -3.78 5.71 -17.23
N TYR A 3 -3.35 5.50 -16.01
CA TYR A 3 -2.34 6.34 -15.35
C TYR A 3 -1.02 6.41 -16.14
N LEU A 4 -0.54 5.26 -16.60
CA LEU A 4 0.72 5.18 -17.36
C LEU A 4 0.65 5.88 -18.72
N CYS A 5 -0.55 6.02 -19.30
CA CYS A 5 -0.75 6.64 -20.61
C CYS A 5 -1.19 8.11 -20.52
N PHE A 6 -1.97 8.48 -19.51
CA PHE A 6 -2.66 9.79 -19.47
C PHE A 6 -2.35 10.60 -18.20
N GLY A 7 -1.59 10.04 -17.25
CA GLY A 7 -1.32 10.68 -15.97
C GLY A 7 -2.51 10.60 -15.00
N ALA A 8 -2.38 11.28 -13.87
CA ALA A 8 -3.43 11.35 -12.87
C ALA A 8 -4.50 12.36 -13.25
N ASP A 9 -5.74 11.94 -13.32
CA ASP A 9 -6.89 12.84 -13.32
C ASP A 9 -7.53 12.95 -11.93
N GLY A 10 -8.45 13.90 -11.77
CA GLY A 10 -9.10 14.13 -10.47
C GLY A 10 -9.93 12.94 -9.99
N THR A 11 -10.46 12.12 -10.89
CA THR A 11 -11.23 10.91 -10.56
C THR A 11 -10.33 9.84 -9.98
N LEU A 12 -9.19 9.60 -10.63
CA LEU A 12 -8.22 8.61 -10.14
C LEU A 12 -7.64 9.02 -8.80
N ALA A 13 -7.30 10.31 -8.63
CA ALA A 13 -6.86 10.85 -7.35
C ALA A 13 -7.93 10.67 -6.26
N GLY A 14 -9.20 10.90 -6.60
CA GLY A 14 -10.32 10.69 -5.70
C GLY A 14 -10.45 9.23 -5.23
N HIS A 15 -10.33 8.28 -6.13
CA HIS A 15 -10.37 6.85 -5.79
C HIS A 15 -9.19 6.45 -4.89
N LEU A 16 -7.97 6.83 -5.26
CA LEU A 16 -6.77 6.49 -4.50
C LEU A 16 -6.82 7.12 -3.11
N ASN A 17 -7.12 8.41 -3.02
CA ASN A 17 -7.21 9.13 -1.76
C ASN A 17 -8.37 8.62 -0.90
N GLY A 18 -9.48 8.17 -1.53
CA GLY A 18 -10.57 7.50 -0.85
C GLY A 18 -10.11 6.21 -0.15
N TRP A 19 -9.22 5.45 -0.79
CA TRP A 19 -8.64 4.27 -0.15
C TRP A 19 -7.59 4.61 0.91
N THR A 20 -6.65 5.52 0.65
CA THR A 20 -5.60 5.84 1.64
C THR A 20 -6.14 6.41 2.94
N GLN A 21 -7.31 7.07 2.90
CA GLN A 21 -8.04 7.52 4.09
C GLN A 21 -8.85 6.40 4.76
N GLN A 22 -9.12 5.31 4.05
CA GLN A 22 -9.87 4.15 4.49
C GLN A 22 -9.08 2.86 4.30
N SER A 23 -7.78 2.92 4.52
CA SER A 23 -6.84 1.81 4.25
C SER A 23 -7.12 0.54 5.06
N TYR A 24 -7.98 0.61 6.08
CA TYR A 24 -8.51 -0.56 6.79
C TYR A 24 -9.43 -1.43 5.92
N LEU A 25 -9.87 -0.93 4.75
CA LEU A 25 -10.61 -1.70 3.77
C LEU A 25 -9.68 -2.65 3.01
N SER A 26 -10.19 -3.82 2.69
CA SER A 26 -9.43 -4.87 2.01
C SER A 26 -8.99 -4.48 0.60
N VAL A 27 -7.75 -4.75 0.24
CA VAL A 27 -7.30 -4.66 -1.16
C VAL A 27 -7.81 -5.82 -2.03
N ARG A 28 -8.39 -6.86 -1.43
CA ARG A 28 -8.88 -8.07 -2.12
C ARG A 28 -10.40 -8.15 -2.22
N TRP A 29 -11.11 -7.48 -1.33
CA TRP A 29 -12.57 -7.55 -1.28
C TRP A 29 -13.19 -6.41 -2.06
N TRP A 30 -13.95 -6.74 -3.08
CA TRP A 30 -14.56 -5.79 -3.99
C TRP A 30 -16.04 -5.56 -3.65
N ASN A 31 -16.37 -4.38 -3.15
CA ASN A 31 -17.73 -3.96 -2.81
C ASN A 31 -18.22 -2.77 -3.66
N GLN A 32 -17.56 -2.48 -4.78
CA GLN A 32 -17.89 -1.37 -5.69
C GLN A 32 -17.80 0.02 -5.04
N ARG A 33 -17.05 0.16 -3.96
CA ARG A 33 -16.76 1.45 -3.32
C ARG A 33 -15.69 2.19 -4.11
N ASN A 34 -15.69 3.51 -4.07
CA ASN A 34 -14.61 4.32 -4.68
C ASN A 34 -13.23 3.90 -4.15
N ALA A 35 -13.13 3.58 -2.87
CA ALA A 35 -11.91 3.11 -2.24
C ALA A 35 -11.40 1.78 -2.82
N ASP A 36 -12.29 0.86 -3.26
CA ASP A 36 -11.88 -0.42 -3.84
C ASP A 36 -11.14 -0.23 -5.18
N TYR A 37 -11.54 0.77 -5.99
CA TYR A 37 -10.80 1.15 -7.22
C TYR A 37 -9.42 1.68 -6.87
N GLY A 38 -9.31 2.51 -5.83
CA GLY A 38 -8.04 3.04 -5.34
C GLY A 38 -7.12 1.94 -4.83
N ALA A 39 -7.65 1.00 -4.04
CA ALA A 39 -6.93 -0.16 -3.53
C ALA A 39 -6.35 -1.02 -4.65
N GLY A 40 -7.18 -1.39 -5.63
CA GLY A 40 -6.76 -2.18 -6.78
C GLY A 40 -5.72 -1.45 -7.63
N PHE A 41 -5.89 -0.16 -7.84
CA PHE A 41 -4.96 0.66 -8.60
C PHE A 41 -3.58 0.72 -7.93
N ILE A 42 -3.49 1.13 -6.67
CA ILE A 42 -2.20 1.32 -5.99
C ILE A 42 -1.46 -0.01 -5.82
N PHE A 43 -2.18 -1.09 -5.51
CA PHE A 43 -1.57 -2.42 -5.41
C PHE A 43 -1.02 -2.89 -6.77
N THR A 44 -1.77 -2.69 -7.85
CA THR A 44 -1.30 -3.00 -9.22
C THR A 44 -0.11 -2.14 -9.61
N MET A 45 -0.08 -0.86 -9.25
CA MET A 45 1.08 0.02 -9.47
C MET A 45 2.31 -0.47 -8.73
N TYR A 46 2.16 -0.91 -7.48
CA TYR A 46 3.25 -1.51 -6.71
C TYR A 46 3.83 -2.75 -7.41
N LEU A 47 2.97 -3.66 -7.86
CA LEU A 47 3.41 -4.84 -8.60
C LEU A 47 4.11 -4.44 -9.91
N ALA A 48 3.56 -3.50 -10.65
CA ALA A 48 4.15 -3.01 -11.89
C ALA A 48 5.54 -2.42 -11.66
N ASP A 49 5.69 -1.53 -10.70
CA ASP A 49 6.96 -0.84 -10.42
C ASP A 49 8.09 -1.81 -10.05
N HIS A 50 7.76 -2.88 -9.37
CA HIS A 50 8.78 -3.79 -8.84
C HIS A 50 8.96 -5.09 -9.63
N LEU A 51 8.03 -5.44 -10.51
CA LEU A 51 8.05 -6.73 -11.21
C LEU A 51 8.15 -6.62 -12.75
N GLY A 52 8.40 -5.43 -13.29
CA GLY A 52 8.70 -5.28 -14.72
C GLY A 52 7.64 -4.52 -15.53
N GLY A 53 6.86 -3.66 -14.89
CA GLY A 53 5.98 -2.71 -15.57
C GLY A 53 4.77 -3.33 -16.28
N GLY A 54 4.47 -2.82 -17.46
CA GLY A 54 3.34 -3.29 -18.27
C GLY A 54 3.33 -4.77 -18.62
N PRO A 55 4.48 -5.38 -18.98
CA PRO A 55 4.57 -6.84 -19.16
C PRO A 55 4.15 -7.65 -17.93
N ALA A 56 4.53 -7.22 -16.73
CA ALA A 56 4.13 -7.88 -15.48
C ALA A 56 2.60 -7.79 -15.26
N VAL A 57 2.01 -6.62 -15.48
CA VAL A 57 0.55 -6.44 -15.39
C VAL A 57 -0.17 -7.32 -16.42
N ARG A 58 0.35 -7.41 -17.65
CA ARG A 58 -0.22 -8.29 -18.68
C ARG A 58 -0.17 -9.76 -18.25
N GLN A 59 0.95 -10.21 -17.69
CA GLN A 59 1.10 -11.58 -17.20
C GLN A 59 0.09 -11.85 -16.07
N LEU A 60 -0.09 -10.93 -15.12
CA LEU A 60 -1.06 -11.07 -14.05
C LEU A 60 -2.49 -11.23 -14.57
N VAL A 61 -2.86 -10.46 -15.60
CA VAL A 61 -4.21 -10.53 -16.22
C VAL A 61 -4.39 -11.84 -17.02
N GLN A 62 -3.33 -12.38 -17.60
CA GLN A 62 -3.36 -13.60 -18.39
C GLN A 62 -3.20 -14.88 -17.55
N ASP A 63 -2.79 -14.76 -16.28
CA ASP A 63 -2.67 -15.92 -15.39
C ASP A 63 -4.06 -16.50 -15.12
N SER A 64 -4.19 -17.81 -15.26
CA SER A 64 -5.44 -18.53 -14.93
C SER A 64 -5.67 -18.66 -13.41
N ALA A 65 -4.62 -18.46 -12.61
CA ALA A 65 -4.74 -18.45 -11.16
C ALA A 65 -5.44 -17.16 -10.70
N THR A 66 -6.27 -17.29 -9.67
CA THR A 66 -7.06 -16.17 -9.13
C THR A 66 -6.54 -15.69 -7.78
N GLY A 67 -6.78 -14.42 -7.47
CA GLY A 67 -6.47 -13.82 -6.18
C GLY A 67 -4.98 -13.82 -5.86
N GLY A 68 -4.64 -14.19 -4.62
CA GLY A 68 -3.24 -14.15 -4.15
C GLY A 68 -2.29 -15.06 -4.91
N LEU A 69 -2.78 -16.20 -5.39
CA LEU A 69 -1.93 -17.15 -6.13
C LEU A 69 -1.42 -16.56 -7.46
N GLY A 70 -2.23 -15.82 -8.20
CA GLY A 70 -1.78 -15.14 -9.41
C GLY A 70 -0.69 -14.10 -9.11
N VAL A 71 -0.79 -13.39 -7.98
CA VAL A 71 0.24 -12.45 -7.53
C VAL A 71 1.53 -13.17 -7.14
N GLU A 72 1.45 -14.30 -6.44
CA GLU A 72 2.60 -15.12 -6.09
C GLU A 72 3.31 -15.68 -7.33
N ASN A 73 2.54 -16.20 -8.30
CA ASN A 73 3.07 -16.65 -9.57
C ASN A 73 3.82 -15.53 -10.31
N LEU A 74 3.25 -14.33 -10.34
CA LEU A 74 3.90 -13.17 -10.94
C LEU A 74 5.20 -12.82 -10.21
N ALA A 75 5.18 -12.76 -8.88
CA ALA A 75 6.34 -12.39 -8.07
C ALA A 75 7.50 -13.40 -8.21
N LEU A 76 7.19 -14.66 -8.48
CA LEU A 76 8.17 -15.72 -8.71
C LEU A 76 8.56 -15.90 -10.17
N SER A 77 7.90 -15.18 -11.09
CA SER A 77 8.13 -15.33 -12.52
C SER A 77 9.54 -14.89 -12.93
N PRO A 78 10.25 -15.70 -13.72
CA PRO A 78 11.55 -15.31 -14.29
C PRO A 78 11.43 -14.17 -15.31
N VAL A 79 10.26 -13.94 -15.88
CA VAL A 79 10.01 -12.89 -16.89
C VAL A 79 10.18 -11.50 -16.28
N SER A 80 9.91 -11.36 -15.00
CA SER A 80 10.09 -10.07 -14.29
C SER A 80 11.56 -9.68 -14.14
N GLY A 81 12.50 -10.62 -14.22
CA GLY A 81 13.91 -10.40 -13.84
C GLY A 81 14.10 -10.03 -12.36
N GLN A 82 13.03 -10.04 -11.57
CA GLN A 82 12.96 -9.59 -10.19
C GLN A 82 12.33 -10.64 -9.28
N SER A 83 12.47 -11.93 -9.64
CA SER A 83 11.85 -13.04 -8.91
C SER A 83 12.11 -12.97 -7.40
N GLY A 84 11.05 -12.94 -6.60
CA GLY A 84 11.09 -12.87 -5.14
C GLY A 84 11.51 -11.54 -4.53
N LYS A 85 11.74 -10.49 -5.33
CA LYS A 85 12.21 -9.18 -4.86
C LYS A 85 11.27 -8.54 -3.82
N ILE A 86 9.97 -8.61 -4.06
CA ILE A 86 8.95 -8.02 -3.18
C ILE A 86 8.31 -9.03 -2.23
N GLY A 87 8.85 -10.23 -2.15
CA GLY A 87 8.30 -11.37 -1.41
C GLY A 87 7.95 -12.55 -2.32
N ARG A 88 7.69 -13.68 -1.72
CA ARG A 88 7.38 -14.95 -2.39
C ARG A 88 5.95 -15.39 -2.18
N THR A 89 5.39 -15.00 -1.05
CA THR A 89 4.00 -15.28 -0.68
C THR A 89 3.18 -13.99 -0.71
N MET A 90 1.87 -14.11 -0.88
CA MET A 90 0.98 -12.95 -0.84
C MET A 90 1.10 -12.18 0.47
N GLY A 91 1.36 -12.87 1.59
CA GLY A 91 1.57 -12.23 2.88
C GLY A 91 2.81 -11.35 2.92
N GLU A 92 3.95 -11.83 2.41
CA GLU A 92 5.19 -11.04 2.32
C GLU A 92 5.03 -9.86 1.35
N ILE A 93 4.43 -10.11 0.18
CA ILE A 93 4.16 -9.06 -0.82
C ILE A 93 3.27 -7.98 -0.24
N PHE A 94 2.21 -8.36 0.45
CA PHE A 94 1.29 -7.41 1.08
C PHE A 94 1.94 -6.63 2.23
N ALA A 95 2.79 -7.26 3.03
CA ALA A 95 3.53 -6.57 4.09
C ALA A 95 4.46 -5.49 3.51
N ASN A 96 5.22 -5.82 2.47
CA ASN A 96 6.10 -4.86 1.79
C ASN A 96 5.30 -3.74 1.09
N PHE A 97 4.19 -4.07 0.45
CA PHE A 97 3.26 -3.08 -0.10
C PHE A 97 2.71 -2.14 0.97
N SER A 98 2.34 -2.67 2.14
CA SER A 98 1.80 -1.87 3.24
C SER A 98 2.81 -0.83 3.75
N ILE A 99 4.08 -1.21 3.81
CA ILE A 99 5.17 -0.29 4.15
C ILE A 99 5.32 0.76 3.03
N ALA A 100 5.35 0.34 1.76
CA ALA A 100 5.46 1.25 0.63
C ALA A 100 4.33 2.28 0.60
N ALA A 101 3.08 1.86 0.77
CA ALA A 101 1.92 2.74 0.76
C ALA A 101 1.88 3.73 1.95
N THR A 102 2.60 3.41 3.03
CA THR A 102 2.69 4.26 4.23
C THR A 102 3.87 5.23 4.17
N LEU A 103 5.02 4.76 3.71
CA LEU A 103 6.27 5.54 3.73
C LEU A 103 6.56 6.25 2.41
N ASP A 104 6.25 5.60 1.29
CA ASP A 104 6.68 6.01 -0.06
C ASP A 104 8.15 6.44 -0.08
N SER A 105 8.99 5.48 0.29
CA SER A 105 10.44 5.69 0.30
C SER A 105 10.97 5.74 -1.14
N ASP A 106 11.92 6.60 -1.40
CA ASP A 106 12.67 6.63 -2.66
C ASP A 106 13.69 5.48 -2.78
N GLN A 107 13.79 4.62 -1.77
CA GLN A 107 14.74 3.52 -1.70
C GLN A 107 14.07 2.15 -1.71
N GLY A 108 14.55 1.28 -2.60
CA GLY A 108 14.21 -0.14 -2.61
C GLY A 108 12.74 -0.43 -2.92
N ILE A 109 12.17 -1.40 -2.17
CA ILE A 109 10.80 -1.91 -2.40
C ILE A 109 9.74 -1.20 -1.54
N TYR A 110 10.12 -0.18 -0.79
CA TYR A 110 9.24 0.48 0.19
C TYR A 110 8.67 1.80 -0.32
N GLY A 111 8.56 1.96 -1.63
CA GLY A 111 7.96 3.12 -2.28
C GLY A 111 7.56 2.82 -3.72
N PHE A 112 7.28 3.87 -4.47
CA PHE A 112 6.83 3.80 -5.85
C PHE A 112 7.78 4.60 -6.77
N SER A 113 8.12 4.03 -7.92
CA SER A 113 8.96 4.68 -8.92
C SER A 113 8.15 5.56 -9.87
N ASN A 114 6.89 5.19 -10.14
CA ASN A 114 6.02 5.85 -11.10
C ASN A 114 4.78 6.50 -10.45
N LEU A 115 4.75 6.58 -9.14
CA LEU A 115 3.67 7.20 -8.37
C LEU A 115 4.30 7.91 -7.18
N VAL A 116 3.92 9.15 -6.94
CA VAL A 116 4.39 9.92 -5.76
C VAL A 116 3.23 10.05 -4.79
N LEU A 117 3.39 9.54 -3.59
CA LEU A 117 2.44 9.66 -2.51
C LEU A 117 2.86 10.77 -1.54
N ASN A 118 2.06 11.79 -1.43
CA ASN A 118 2.33 12.94 -0.56
C ASN A 118 1.91 12.66 0.89
N PRO A 119 2.59 13.22 1.88
CA PRO A 119 2.25 13.06 3.28
C PRO A 119 0.91 13.73 3.67
N SER A 120 0.39 14.63 2.84
CA SER A 120 -0.89 15.29 3.05
C SER A 120 -1.75 15.25 1.80
N CYS A 121 -3.04 15.05 2.00
CA CYS A 121 -4.02 14.99 0.93
C CYS A 121 -4.49 16.39 0.51
N GLY A 122 -4.67 16.61 -0.79
CA GLY A 122 -5.24 17.84 -1.32
C GLY A 122 -5.23 17.89 -2.85
N GLY A 123 -6.32 18.36 -3.45
CA GLY A 123 -6.44 18.53 -4.89
C GLY A 123 -6.27 17.22 -5.68
N SER A 124 -5.47 17.28 -6.74
CA SER A 124 -5.16 16.13 -7.60
C SER A 124 -3.93 15.33 -7.16
N THR A 125 -3.43 15.56 -5.95
CA THR A 125 -2.27 14.82 -5.42
C THR A 125 -2.69 13.49 -4.82
N PHE A 126 -1.86 12.46 -5.02
CA PHE A 126 -2.02 11.18 -4.35
C PHE A 126 -1.46 11.27 -2.92
N CYS A 127 -2.12 10.60 -1.99
CA CYS A 127 -1.76 10.64 -0.58
C CYS A 127 -1.22 9.31 -0.10
N ARG A 128 -0.30 9.36 0.87
CA ARG A 128 0.08 8.21 1.70
C ARG A 128 -1.08 7.78 2.59
N ILE A 129 -1.00 6.58 3.11
CA ILE A 129 -1.92 6.14 4.16
C ILE A 129 -1.80 7.07 5.36
N THR A 130 -2.93 7.62 5.78
CA THR A 130 -3.01 8.44 6.99
C THR A 130 -3.00 7.55 8.22
N PRO A 131 -2.14 7.82 9.23
CA PRO A 131 -2.17 7.08 10.48
C PRO A 131 -3.57 7.11 11.11
N ALA A 132 -4.03 5.94 11.56
CA ALA A 132 -5.32 5.81 12.23
C ALA A 132 -5.33 6.56 13.58
N ASP A 133 -4.16 6.66 14.20
CA ASP A 133 -3.98 7.36 15.45
C ASP A 133 -2.54 7.85 15.59
N THR A 134 -2.33 8.88 16.43
CA THR A 134 -1.00 9.43 16.68
C THR A 134 -0.79 9.54 18.19
N ASN A 135 0.27 8.91 18.68
CA ASN A 135 0.71 9.07 20.08
C ASN A 135 1.94 9.98 20.13
N SER A 136 1.83 11.05 20.89
CA SER A 136 2.93 11.99 21.18
C SER A 136 3.41 11.91 22.63
N ASP A 137 2.78 11.12 23.48
CA ASP A 137 3.15 10.93 24.89
C ASP A 137 3.61 9.49 25.12
N TRP A 138 4.91 9.34 25.41
CA TRP A 138 5.55 8.07 25.72
C TRP A 138 5.67 7.81 27.23
N SER A 139 5.20 8.74 28.06
CA SER A 139 5.30 8.62 29.51
C SER A 139 4.25 7.68 30.11
N THR A 140 3.19 7.42 29.37
CA THR A 140 2.07 6.58 29.80
C THR A 140 1.86 5.41 28.83
N PRO A 141 1.40 4.22 29.32
CA PRO A 141 0.98 3.14 28.46
C PRO A 141 -0.12 3.63 27.51
N TRP A 142 0.09 3.45 26.20
CA TRP A 142 -0.87 3.80 25.19
C TRP A 142 -1.62 2.58 24.68
N SER A 143 -2.93 2.71 24.52
CA SER A 143 -3.76 1.74 23.85
C SER A 143 -4.67 2.41 22.84
N SER A 144 -4.82 1.85 21.66
CA SER A 144 -5.79 2.26 20.67
C SER A 144 -6.83 1.16 20.50
N THR A 145 -8.09 1.52 20.71
CA THR A 145 -9.23 0.58 20.69
C THR A 145 -10.31 1.06 19.72
N GLY A 146 -11.26 0.17 19.41
CA GLY A 146 -12.39 0.53 18.55
C GLY A 146 -12.07 0.56 17.05
N HIS A 147 -10.89 0.09 16.63
CA HIS A 147 -10.53 0.02 15.23
C HIS A 147 -11.03 -1.28 14.60
N THR A 148 -11.73 -1.15 13.48
CA THR A 148 -12.07 -2.27 12.63
C THR A 148 -11.07 -2.35 11.48
N MET A 149 -10.80 -3.56 10.99
CA MET A 149 -9.95 -3.80 9.82
C MET A 149 -10.48 -4.99 9.06
N GLU A 150 -10.69 -4.83 7.77
CA GLU A 150 -10.99 -5.94 6.89
C GLU A 150 -9.73 -6.79 6.67
N GLY A 151 -9.89 -8.09 6.37
CA GLY A 151 -8.75 -8.92 5.98
C GLY A 151 -8.04 -8.32 4.76
N TRP A 152 -6.71 -8.20 4.82
CA TRP A 152 -5.89 -7.49 3.84
C TRP A 152 -6.14 -5.97 3.79
N GLY A 153 -6.56 -5.39 4.89
CA GLY A 153 -6.53 -3.95 5.14
C GLY A 153 -5.23 -3.55 5.83
N ILE A 154 -4.97 -2.25 5.89
CA ILE A 154 -3.78 -1.65 6.50
C ILE A 154 -4.21 -0.67 7.58
N ARG A 155 -3.61 -0.74 8.75
CA ARG A 155 -3.68 0.32 9.75
C ARG A 155 -2.29 0.73 10.16
N SER A 156 -2.01 2.01 10.04
CA SER A 156 -0.78 2.61 10.52
C SER A 156 -1.03 3.46 11.76
N PHE A 157 -0.06 3.47 12.65
CA PHE A 157 -0.06 4.29 13.85
C PHE A 157 1.23 5.11 13.88
N LYS A 158 1.12 6.39 14.20
CA LYS A 158 2.28 7.27 14.29
C LYS A 158 2.65 7.48 15.74
N PHE A 159 3.88 7.15 16.06
CA PHE A 159 4.48 7.46 17.35
C PHE A 159 5.48 8.61 17.17
N THR A 160 5.27 9.68 17.90
CA THR A 160 6.19 10.83 17.88
C THR A 160 6.89 10.87 19.23
N PRO A 161 8.23 10.76 19.29
CA PRO A 161 8.96 10.87 20.54
C PRO A 161 8.70 12.21 21.20
N GLY A 162 8.31 12.18 22.47
CA GLY A 162 8.28 13.37 23.30
C GLY A 162 9.70 13.84 23.64
N SER A 163 9.83 14.97 24.30
CA SER A 163 11.11 15.52 24.77
C SER A 163 11.78 14.72 25.88
N ALA A 164 11.10 13.72 26.43
CA ALA A 164 11.62 12.84 27.46
C ALA A 164 12.52 11.76 26.86
N SER A 165 13.48 11.28 27.67
CA SER A 165 14.43 10.22 27.31
C SER A 165 13.74 9.01 26.67
N PRO A 166 14.29 8.42 25.60
CA PRO A 166 13.62 7.36 24.87
C PRO A 166 13.45 6.11 25.76
N ALA A 167 12.21 5.77 26.08
CA ALA A 167 11.89 4.46 26.61
C ALA A 167 11.78 3.45 25.46
N PRO A 168 12.18 2.19 25.65
CA PRO A 168 12.07 1.19 24.61
C PRO A 168 10.59 0.93 24.27
N LEU A 169 10.27 0.96 22.96
CA LEU A 169 8.96 0.57 22.46
C LEU A 169 8.83 -0.95 22.54
N THR A 170 7.89 -1.45 23.33
CA THR A 170 7.54 -2.87 23.36
C THR A 170 6.19 -3.06 22.66
N LEU A 171 6.20 -3.75 21.53
CA LEU A 171 4.98 -4.19 20.86
C LEU A 171 4.56 -5.56 21.43
N ARG A 172 3.30 -5.68 21.79
CA ARG A 172 2.70 -6.93 22.29
C ARG A 172 1.54 -7.36 21.41
#